data_51c38c92fb3eb0473eb6a7909438debd
#
_entry.id   51c38c92fb3eb0473eb6a7909438debd
#
_cell.length_a   1.000
_cell.length_b   1.000
_cell.length_c   1.000
_cell.angle_alpha   90.00
_cell.angle_beta   90.00
_cell.angle_gamma   90.00
#
_symmetry.space_group_name_H-M   'P 1'
#
loop_
_entity.id
_entity.type
_entity.pdbx_description
1 polymer ?
#
loop_
_entity_poly.entity_id
_entity_poly.type
_entity_poly.pdbx_seq_one_letter_code
_entity_poly.pdbx_strand_id
1 'polypeptide(L)'
;DLRTSELRPHDPADLMTFRVDTEYHPDAECPKFKAFMLQAMNGAAEMVEFLRRTIGYGLTGSTVEQSFAVFHGGGANGKSVLTSTLSKVFEAIVGVASFATFELKPAGSSTADLAALRNKRLVLSQEGEAGRAMAESVLKRCTGGDKLTARMLYRDAMSFWPKFLLILSTNHRPTVRGQDPGFWRRVLYCPFDVFIPPDERDPQLVDKLVTEAEGIMAFFVEGARQWYEAGGLNPPAQVREGTAHYQQTSDELGGFVGWVVVADPAAKILGREVYERYRDWAITEGVPPWSARALNEGLCERLAGVVKRKRREGVWLDGLRLATDDDRLGDERGGDDPPSQTFPTDSDSSPLRKVSKAGSTPPQPSPPEGDL
;
A
#
# COMPACT_ATOMS: atom_id res chain seq x y z
N ASP A 1 26.14 3.38 17.11
CA ASP A 1 25.05 4.30 17.52
C ASP A 1 24.46 4.99 16.29
N LEU A 2 23.20 4.73 16.01
CA LEU A 2 22.51 5.28 14.82
C LEU A 2 22.23 6.79 14.87
N ARG A 3 22.47 7.44 16.00
CA ARG A 3 22.38 8.91 16.14
C ARG A 3 23.63 9.62 15.67
N THR A 4 24.80 8.98 15.92
CA THR A 4 26.12 9.57 15.66
C THR A 4 26.85 8.88 14.51
N SER A 5 26.36 7.72 14.06
CA SER A 5 27.03 6.80 13.13
C SER A 5 28.37 6.26 13.67
N GLU A 6 28.63 6.34 14.97
CA GLU A 6 29.84 5.82 15.58
C GLU A 6 29.74 4.34 15.87
N LEU A 7 30.80 3.59 15.54
CA LEU A 7 30.97 2.21 15.97
C LEU A 7 31.66 2.20 17.34
N ARG A 8 31.00 1.64 18.35
CA ARG A 8 31.53 1.48 19.67
C ARG A 8 31.64 0.00 20.07
N PRO A 9 32.54 -0.36 21.01
CA PRO A 9 32.60 -1.72 21.52
C PRO A 9 31.26 -2.22 22.07
N HIS A 10 31.05 -3.54 22.02
CA HIS A 10 29.89 -4.15 22.65
C HIS A 10 29.86 -3.90 24.15
N ASP A 11 28.70 -3.48 24.66
CA ASP A 11 28.45 -3.31 26.09
C ASP A 11 27.22 -4.18 26.46
N PRO A 12 27.34 -5.09 27.47
CA PRO A 12 26.21 -5.85 27.97
C PRO A 12 25.04 -4.99 28.46
N ALA A 13 25.29 -3.76 28.88
CA ALA A 13 24.26 -2.80 29.30
C ALA A 13 23.32 -2.38 28.16
N ASP A 14 23.74 -2.53 26.89
CA ASP A 14 22.89 -2.28 25.73
C ASP A 14 21.80 -3.33 25.53
N LEU A 15 21.90 -4.47 26.24
CA LEU A 15 20.94 -5.58 26.19
C LEU A 15 20.63 -6.06 24.74
N MET A 16 21.64 -6.01 23.87
CA MET A 16 21.52 -6.48 22.49
C MET A 16 21.55 -8.00 22.45
N THR A 17 20.52 -8.62 21.87
CA THR A 17 20.37 -10.09 21.79
C THR A 17 20.54 -10.64 20.39
N PHE A 18 20.79 -9.78 19.41
CA PHE A 18 21.06 -10.14 18.01
C PHE A 18 22.04 -9.12 17.40
N ARG A 19 22.69 -9.55 16.33
CA ARG A 19 23.57 -8.71 15.50
C ARG A 19 23.26 -8.94 14.04
N VAL A 20 23.66 -8.01 13.21
CA VAL A 20 23.73 -8.17 11.75
C VAL A 20 25.12 -8.70 11.41
N ASP A 21 25.21 -9.66 10.50
CA ASP A 21 26.52 -10.26 10.14
C ASP A 21 27.35 -9.37 9.20
N THR A 22 26.69 -8.40 8.52
CA THR A 22 27.41 -7.39 7.73
C THR A 22 28.22 -6.46 8.65
N GLU A 23 29.51 -6.32 8.38
CA GLU A 23 30.37 -5.40 9.12
C GLU A 23 30.02 -3.94 8.79
N TYR A 24 30.16 -3.07 9.78
CA TYR A 24 29.95 -1.64 9.61
C TYR A 24 31.28 -0.91 9.48
N HIS A 25 31.47 -0.31 8.31
CA HIS A 25 32.57 0.59 8.02
C HIS A 25 32.01 1.94 7.56
N PRO A 26 32.18 3.02 8.32
CA PRO A 26 31.54 4.32 8.02
C PRO A 26 31.94 4.88 6.65
N ASP A 27 33.15 4.59 6.18
CA ASP A 27 33.70 5.07 4.89
C ASP A 27 33.46 4.08 3.75
N ALA A 28 32.74 2.96 3.98
CA ALA A 28 32.48 2.00 2.93
C ALA A 28 31.53 2.58 1.86
N GLU A 29 31.90 2.40 0.61
CA GLU A 29 31.16 2.90 -0.55
C GLU A 29 30.29 1.82 -1.19
N CYS A 30 29.15 2.23 -1.78
CA CYS A 30 28.25 1.35 -2.51
C CYS A 30 27.82 1.97 -3.85
N PRO A 31 28.75 2.19 -4.78
CA PRO A 31 28.46 2.90 -6.02
C PRO A 31 27.42 2.20 -6.90
N LYS A 32 27.46 0.85 -7.01
CA LYS A 32 26.48 0.10 -7.78
C LYS A 32 25.08 0.21 -7.16
N PHE A 33 25.01 0.11 -5.81
CA PHE A 33 23.74 0.25 -5.11
C PHE A 33 23.17 1.68 -5.25
N LYS A 34 23.99 2.72 -5.11
CA LYS A 34 23.58 4.12 -5.33
C LYS A 34 23.07 4.33 -6.76
N ALA A 35 23.78 3.79 -7.76
CA ALA A 35 23.36 3.86 -9.17
C ALA A 35 22.02 3.12 -9.39
N PHE A 36 21.87 1.92 -8.82
CA PHE A 36 20.62 1.17 -8.87
C PHE A 36 19.45 1.97 -8.23
N MET A 37 19.65 2.55 -7.05
CA MET A 37 18.62 3.36 -6.39
C MET A 37 18.21 4.55 -7.25
N LEU A 38 19.17 5.23 -7.86
CA LEU A 38 18.90 6.35 -8.73
C LEU A 38 18.13 5.94 -10.00
N GLN A 39 18.49 4.80 -10.61
CA GLN A 39 17.75 4.22 -11.73
C GLN A 39 16.31 3.84 -11.32
N ALA A 40 16.15 3.14 -10.21
CA ALA A 40 14.83 2.72 -9.70
C ALA A 40 13.90 3.90 -9.37
N MET A 41 14.47 5.05 -9.02
CA MET A 41 13.74 6.30 -8.75
C MET A 41 13.72 7.24 -9.95
N ASN A 42 13.96 6.77 -11.17
CA ASN A 42 13.95 7.57 -12.39
C ASN A 42 14.82 8.84 -12.31
N GLY A 43 15.98 8.75 -11.68
CA GLY A 43 16.89 9.87 -11.51
C GLY A 43 16.50 10.86 -10.40
N ALA A 44 15.40 10.62 -9.68
CA ALA A 44 14.95 11.51 -8.60
C ALA A 44 15.80 11.33 -7.32
N ALA A 45 16.87 12.12 -7.21
CA ALA A 45 17.78 12.07 -6.05
C ALA A 45 17.07 12.33 -4.72
N GLU A 46 16.06 13.19 -4.69
CA GLU A 46 15.25 13.47 -3.50
C GLU A 46 14.52 12.22 -3.00
N MET A 47 14.00 11.39 -3.92
CA MET A 47 13.38 10.11 -3.58
C MET A 47 14.40 9.10 -3.05
N VAL A 48 15.61 9.07 -3.60
CA VAL A 48 16.70 8.21 -3.09
C VAL A 48 17.05 8.60 -1.66
N GLU A 49 17.23 9.89 -1.37
CA GLU A 49 17.53 10.38 -0.02
C GLU A 49 16.35 10.15 0.95
N PHE A 50 15.12 10.27 0.48
CA PHE A 50 13.94 9.93 1.28
C PHE A 50 13.90 8.44 1.63
N LEU A 51 14.12 7.53 0.68
CA LEU A 51 14.18 6.09 0.93
C LEU A 51 15.35 5.72 1.84
N ARG A 52 16.52 6.35 1.64
CA ARG A 52 17.68 6.21 2.53
C ARG A 52 17.32 6.54 3.98
N ARG A 53 16.70 7.68 4.20
CA ARG A 53 16.26 8.14 5.53
C ARG A 53 15.16 7.25 6.10
N THR A 54 14.20 6.85 5.27
CA THR A 54 13.07 6.00 5.69
C THR A 54 13.51 4.61 6.11
N ILE A 55 14.36 3.96 5.33
CA ILE A 55 14.90 2.63 5.68
C ILE A 55 15.86 2.75 6.87
N GLY A 56 16.68 3.79 6.91
CA GLY A 56 17.53 4.11 8.06
C GLY A 56 16.75 4.30 9.36
N TYR A 57 15.65 5.04 9.31
CA TYR A 57 14.68 5.13 10.41
C TYR A 57 14.21 3.76 10.87
N GLY A 58 13.86 2.87 9.94
CA GLY A 58 13.45 1.49 10.24
C GLY A 58 14.52 0.73 11.08
N LEU A 59 15.80 0.93 10.80
CA LEU A 59 16.90 0.28 11.57
C LEU A 59 16.90 0.69 13.04
N THR A 60 16.43 1.88 13.38
CA THR A 60 16.37 2.37 14.79
C THR A 60 15.38 1.57 15.64
N GLY A 61 14.38 0.95 15.04
CA GLY A 61 13.27 0.29 15.74
C GLY A 61 12.32 1.27 16.42
N SER A 62 12.42 2.55 16.13
CA SER A 62 11.45 3.55 16.56
C SER A 62 10.15 3.42 15.75
N THR A 63 9.03 3.73 16.38
CA THR A 63 7.71 3.80 15.73
C THR A 63 7.08 5.18 15.88
N VAL A 64 7.89 6.20 16.21
CA VAL A 64 7.42 7.57 16.49
C VAL A 64 6.77 8.22 15.28
N GLU A 65 7.21 7.92 14.07
CA GLU A 65 6.62 8.41 12.82
C GLU A 65 5.23 7.80 12.55
N GLN A 66 4.92 6.69 13.20
CA GLN A 66 3.66 5.96 13.05
C GLN A 66 3.33 5.63 11.58
N SER A 67 4.32 5.41 10.73
CA SER A 67 4.16 5.26 9.29
C SER A 67 4.59 3.89 8.77
N PHE A 68 4.14 3.56 7.58
CA PHE A 68 4.60 2.41 6.79
C PHE A 68 4.72 2.81 5.32
N ALA A 69 5.63 2.17 4.60
CA ALA A 69 5.86 2.46 3.19
C ALA A 69 5.07 1.50 2.29
N VAL A 70 4.51 2.03 1.21
CA VAL A 70 3.89 1.28 0.11
C VAL A 70 4.72 1.50 -1.14
N PHE A 71 5.52 0.50 -1.53
CA PHE A 71 6.27 0.51 -2.78
C PHE A 71 5.36 -0.02 -3.88
N HIS A 72 4.93 0.87 -4.77
CA HIS A 72 3.99 0.53 -5.83
C HIS A 72 4.60 0.74 -7.21
N GLY A 73 4.24 -0.15 -8.16
CA GLY A 73 4.60 0.02 -9.58
C GLY A 73 4.35 -1.26 -10.37
N GLY A 74 4.16 -1.13 -11.67
CA GLY A 74 3.65 -2.15 -12.58
C GLY A 74 4.54 -3.38 -12.86
N GLY A 75 5.63 -3.57 -12.11
CA GLY A 75 6.60 -4.66 -12.31
C GLY A 75 7.84 -4.20 -13.06
N ALA A 76 8.93 -4.99 -12.98
CA ALA A 76 10.22 -4.74 -13.65
C ALA A 76 10.80 -3.32 -13.36
N ASN A 77 10.74 -2.87 -12.11
CA ASN A 77 11.05 -1.50 -11.67
C ASN A 77 12.00 -1.44 -10.45
N GLY A 78 12.61 -2.55 -10.09
CA GLY A 78 13.60 -2.60 -9.02
C GLY A 78 13.06 -2.86 -7.60
N LYS A 79 11.74 -2.86 -7.35
CA LYS A 79 11.18 -3.14 -6.00
C LYS A 79 11.71 -4.43 -5.38
N SER A 80 11.62 -5.54 -6.13
CA SER A 80 12.06 -6.86 -5.65
C SER A 80 13.58 -6.92 -5.46
N VAL A 81 14.33 -6.22 -6.30
CA VAL A 81 15.79 -6.11 -6.16
C VAL A 81 16.14 -5.40 -4.85
N LEU A 82 15.49 -4.26 -4.58
CA LEU A 82 15.71 -3.52 -3.33
C LEU A 82 15.36 -4.37 -2.10
N THR A 83 14.15 -4.96 -2.07
CA THR A 83 13.71 -5.75 -0.91
C THR A 83 14.56 -7.01 -0.70
N SER A 84 15.00 -7.68 -1.78
CA SER A 84 15.90 -8.83 -1.69
C SER A 84 17.30 -8.44 -1.20
N THR A 85 17.82 -7.30 -1.66
CA THR A 85 19.11 -6.77 -1.18
C THR A 85 19.05 -6.44 0.30
N LEU A 86 17.98 -5.74 0.76
CA LEU A 86 17.76 -5.47 2.19
C LEU A 86 17.66 -6.75 3.02
N SER A 87 16.96 -7.77 2.50
CA SER A 87 16.84 -9.07 3.18
C SER A 87 18.18 -9.77 3.37
N LYS A 88 19.09 -9.68 2.40
CA LYS A 88 20.42 -10.29 2.50
C LYS A 88 21.38 -9.48 3.38
N VAL A 89 21.40 -8.15 3.23
CA VAL A 89 22.33 -7.28 4.00
C VAL A 89 21.94 -7.21 5.48
N PHE A 90 20.63 -7.23 5.79
CA PHE A 90 20.10 -7.07 7.15
C PHE A 90 19.36 -8.32 7.66
N GLU A 91 19.74 -9.51 7.23
CA GLU A 91 19.02 -10.79 7.42
C GLU A 91 18.50 -10.98 8.87
N ALA A 92 19.34 -10.78 9.87
CA ALA A 92 19.00 -11.01 11.28
C ALA A 92 17.82 -10.14 11.75
N ILE A 93 17.67 -8.93 11.20
CA ILE A 93 16.70 -7.93 11.65
C ILE A 93 15.57 -7.68 10.64
N VAL A 94 15.63 -8.32 9.47
CA VAL A 94 14.55 -8.31 8.49
C VAL A 94 13.56 -9.45 8.76
N GLY A 95 12.27 -9.15 8.72
CA GLY A 95 11.19 -10.13 8.71
C GLY A 95 10.49 -10.10 7.36
N VAL A 96 10.13 -11.28 6.86
CA VAL A 96 9.27 -11.39 5.68
C VAL A 96 7.88 -11.81 6.13
N ALA A 97 6.85 -11.11 5.68
CA ALA A 97 5.46 -11.40 5.98
C ALA A 97 4.67 -11.58 4.68
N SER A 98 3.72 -12.52 4.69
CA SER A 98 2.73 -12.58 3.62
C SER A 98 1.89 -11.30 3.63
N PHE A 99 1.54 -10.78 2.47
CA PHE A 99 0.63 -9.64 2.35
C PHE A 99 -0.71 -9.91 3.03
N ALA A 100 -1.19 -11.16 2.98
CA ALA A 100 -2.39 -11.63 3.67
C ALA A 100 -2.37 -11.41 5.20
N THR A 101 -1.19 -11.18 5.82
CA THR A 101 -1.09 -10.80 7.24
C THR A 101 -1.74 -9.45 7.51
N PHE A 102 -1.73 -8.57 6.53
CA PHE A 102 -2.22 -7.19 6.61
C PHE A 102 -3.56 -6.98 5.89
N GLU A 103 -4.18 -8.05 5.38
CA GLU A 103 -5.52 -8.03 4.79
C GLU A 103 -6.61 -8.28 5.83
N LEU A 104 -7.83 -7.86 5.49
CA LEU A 104 -9.01 -8.17 6.31
C LEU A 104 -9.23 -9.67 6.38
N LYS A 105 -9.19 -10.21 7.60
CA LYS A 105 -9.41 -11.64 7.89
C LYS A 105 -10.70 -11.83 8.70
N PRO A 106 -11.36 -13.00 8.61
CA PRO A 106 -12.44 -13.34 9.51
C PRO A 106 -12.02 -13.28 10.99
N ALA A 107 -12.98 -12.98 11.87
CA ALA A 107 -12.73 -12.98 13.30
C ALA A 107 -12.24 -14.35 13.76
N GLY A 108 -11.22 -14.38 14.64
CA GLY A 108 -10.61 -15.61 15.13
C GLY A 108 -9.52 -16.20 14.25
N SER A 109 -9.14 -15.56 13.15
CA SER A 109 -8.01 -15.98 12.31
C SER A 109 -6.70 -16.02 13.10
N SER A 110 -5.77 -16.91 12.68
CA SER A 110 -4.46 -17.06 13.30
C SER A 110 -3.67 -15.75 13.27
N THR A 111 -2.96 -15.46 14.35
CA THR A 111 -2.03 -14.32 14.49
C THR A 111 -0.57 -14.75 14.52
N ALA A 112 -0.27 -15.98 14.11
CA ALA A 112 1.08 -16.55 14.12
C ALA A 112 2.05 -15.73 13.26
N ASP A 113 1.55 -15.23 12.11
CA ASP A 113 2.31 -14.37 11.20
C ASP A 113 2.78 -13.08 11.90
N LEU A 114 1.90 -12.46 12.69
CA LEU A 114 2.25 -11.27 13.48
C LEU A 114 3.25 -11.60 14.60
N ALA A 115 3.15 -12.80 15.21
CA ALA A 115 4.08 -13.21 16.26
C ALA A 115 5.52 -13.37 15.72
N ALA A 116 5.69 -13.77 14.47
CA ALA A 116 6.99 -13.91 13.80
C ALA A 116 7.70 -12.56 13.58
N LEU A 117 6.98 -11.45 13.65
CA LEU A 117 7.54 -10.10 13.45
C LEU A 117 8.20 -9.52 14.71
N ARG A 118 8.12 -10.25 15.82
CA ARG A 118 8.78 -9.83 17.06
C ARG A 118 10.30 -9.66 16.84
N ASN A 119 10.86 -8.61 17.38
CA ASN A 119 12.30 -8.25 17.33
C ASN A 119 12.84 -7.90 15.94
N LYS A 120 12.00 -7.77 14.93
CA LYS A 120 12.41 -7.28 13.61
C LYS A 120 12.52 -5.76 13.61
N ARG A 121 13.32 -5.24 12.67
CA ARG A 121 13.52 -3.80 12.41
C ARG A 121 12.90 -3.36 11.08
N LEU A 122 12.99 -4.22 10.08
CA LEU A 122 12.31 -4.05 8.80
C LEU A 122 11.39 -5.26 8.59
N VAL A 123 10.16 -5.01 8.18
CA VAL A 123 9.23 -6.06 7.77
C VAL A 123 8.87 -5.83 6.32
N LEU A 124 9.25 -6.77 5.48
CA LEU A 124 9.01 -6.74 4.05
C LEU A 124 7.83 -7.65 3.72
N SER A 125 6.85 -7.12 3.03
CA SER A 125 5.71 -7.88 2.54
C SER A 125 5.61 -7.69 1.04
N GLN A 126 5.57 -8.81 0.31
CA GLN A 126 5.50 -8.82 -1.15
C GLN A 126 4.20 -9.47 -1.60
N GLU A 127 3.66 -8.91 -2.67
CA GLU A 127 2.51 -9.36 -3.44
C GLU A 127 1.24 -9.63 -2.63
N GLY A 128 0.26 -8.76 -2.84
CA GLY A 128 -1.14 -8.98 -2.47
C GLY A 128 -1.94 -9.35 -3.73
N GLU A 129 -2.96 -10.15 -3.57
CA GLU A 129 -3.95 -10.35 -4.62
C GLU A 129 -4.70 -9.04 -4.89
N ALA A 130 -4.95 -8.75 -6.17
CA ALA A 130 -5.74 -7.57 -6.55
C ALA A 130 -7.14 -7.61 -5.88
N GLY A 131 -7.60 -6.45 -5.40
CA GLY A 131 -8.94 -6.31 -4.82
C GLY A 131 -9.09 -6.76 -3.36
N ARG A 132 -8.04 -7.23 -2.70
CA ARG A 132 -8.06 -7.51 -1.27
C ARG A 132 -7.98 -6.23 -0.44
N ALA A 133 -8.86 -6.11 0.54
CA ALA A 133 -8.91 -4.94 1.40
C ALA A 133 -7.91 -5.05 2.56
N MET A 134 -7.19 -3.96 2.85
CA MET A 134 -6.25 -3.86 3.96
C MET A 134 -6.97 -3.86 5.31
N ALA A 135 -6.38 -4.52 6.29
CA ALA A 135 -6.81 -4.47 7.69
C ALA A 135 -6.26 -3.22 8.38
N GLU A 136 -6.93 -2.09 8.20
CA GLU A 136 -6.50 -0.78 8.73
C GLU A 136 -6.19 -0.81 10.23
N SER A 137 -7.02 -1.51 11.02
CA SER A 137 -6.81 -1.67 12.46
C SER A 137 -5.53 -2.44 12.81
N VAL A 138 -5.15 -3.43 11.99
CA VAL A 138 -3.88 -4.17 12.17
C VAL A 138 -2.71 -3.27 11.85
N LEU A 139 -2.76 -2.55 10.72
CA LEU A 139 -1.72 -1.62 10.29
C LEU A 139 -1.52 -0.47 11.30
N LYS A 140 -2.61 0.10 11.82
CA LYS A 140 -2.54 1.12 12.87
C LYS A 140 -1.84 0.59 14.13
N ARG A 141 -2.14 -0.64 14.56
CA ARG A 141 -1.47 -1.26 15.71
C ARG A 141 0.00 -1.58 15.42
N CYS A 142 0.34 -2.04 14.22
CA CYS A 142 1.72 -2.32 13.83
C CYS A 142 2.60 -1.06 13.82
N THR A 143 2.01 0.11 13.55
CA THR A 143 2.73 1.38 13.41
C THR A 143 2.53 2.35 14.58
N GLY A 144 1.53 2.12 15.42
CA GLY A 144 1.07 3.07 16.44
C GLY A 144 1.85 3.05 17.75
N GLY A 145 2.78 2.12 17.94
CA GLY A 145 3.47 1.95 19.22
C GLY A 145 2.64 1.19 20.27
N ASP A 146 1.47 0.65 19.91
CA ASP A 146 0.64 -0.17 20.78
C ASP A 146 1.19 -1.60 20.91
N LYS A 147 0.91 -2.26 22.06
CA LYS A 147 1.22 -3.68 22.21
C LYS A 147 0.41 -4.52 21.22
N LEU A 148 1.10 -5.35 20.45
CA LEU A 148 0.51 -6.42 19.67
C LEU A 148 0.42 -7.67 20.52
N THR A 149 -0.78 -8.25 20.60
CA THR A 149 -0.98 -9.59 21.15
C THR A 149 -1.13 -10.56 19.98
N ALA A 150 -0.24 -11.53 19.92
CA ALA A 150 -0.22 -12.55 18.88
C ALA A 150 0.07 -13.92 19.49
N ARG A 151 -0.36 -14.98 18.81
CA ARG A 151 -0.21 -16.36 19.29
C ARG A 151 0.43 -17.23 18.21
N MET A 152 1.59 -17.81 18.52
CA MET A 152 2.15 -18.88 17.70
C MET A 152 1.30 -20.14 17.80
N LEU A 153 1.36 -20.98 16.75
CA LEU A 153 0.71 -22.29 16.79
C LEU A 153 1.22 -23.10 17.98
N TYR A 154 0.30 -23.66 18.73
CA TYR A 154 0.56 -24.53 19.91
C TYR A 154 1.35 -23.83 21.04
N ARG A 155 1.37 -22.50 21.11
CA ARG A 155 2.00 -21.73 22.19
C ARG A 155 1.03 -20.75 22.82
N ASP A 156 1.37 -20.28 24.00
CA ASP A 156 0.64 -19.20 24.67
C ASP A 156 0.70 -17.89 23.90
N ALA A 157 -0.32 -17.06 24.10
CA ALA A 157 -0.33 -15.71 23.52
C ALA A 157 0.81 -14.88 24.14
N MET A 158 1.52 -14.16 23.27
CA MET A 158 2.55 -13.22 23.68
C MET A 158 2.15 -11.80 23.30
N SER A 159 2.61 -10.84 24.11
CA SER A 159 2.43 -9.41 23.79
C SER A 159 3.81 -8.77 23.63
N PHE A 160 3.96 -7.98 22.59
CA PHE A 160 5.20 -7.25 22.31
C PHE A 160 4.90 -5.89 21.67
N TRP A 161 5.81 -4.95 21.79
CA TRP A 161 5.77 -3.69 21.05
C TRP A 161 6.43 -3.88 19.69
N PRO A 162 5.74 -3.49 18.60
CA PRO A 162 6.38 -3.40 17.29
C PRO A 162 7.60 -2.47 17.34
N LYS A 163 8.68 -2.90 16.72
CA LYS A 163 9.92 -2.14 16.61
C LYS A 163 10.43 -2.18 15.18
N PHE A 164 9.53 -2.08 14.21
CA PHE A 164 9.85 -2.24 12.80
C PHE A 164 9.15 -1.20 11.93
N LEU A 165 9.81 -0.85 10.84
CA LEU A 165 9.19 -0.24 9.69
C LEU A 165 8.60 -1.34 8.80
N LEU A 166 7.31 -1.21 8.48
CA LEU A 166 6.64 -2.07 7.51
C LEU A 166 6.79 -1.49 6.10
N ILE A 167 7.20 -2.33 5.15
CA ILE A 167 7.30 -2.01 3.71
C ILE A 167 6.44 -2.99 2.95
N LEU A 168 5.36 -2.50 2.36
CA LEU A 168 4.46 -3.27 1.50
C LEU A 168 4.87 -3.05 0.04
N SER A 169 5.35 -4.09 -0.63
CA SER A 169 5.71 -4.05 -2.05
C SER A 169 4.61 -4.69 -2.88
N THR A 170 4.01 -3.95 -3.81
CA THR A 170 2.86 -4.41 -4.57
C THR A 170 2.84 -3.87 -6.00
N ASN A 171 2.25 -4.63 -6.91
CA ASN A 171 2.00 -4.22 -8.30
C ASN A 171 0.60 -3.60 -8.46
N HIS A 172 -0.29 -3.85 -7.52
CA HIS A 172 -1.65 -3.30 -7.51
C HIS A 172 -1.84 -2.47 -6.25
N ARG A 173 -2.51 -1.34 -6.36
CA ARG A 173 -2.86 -0.55 -5.18
C ARG A 173 -3.80 -1.37 -4.29
N PRO A 174 -3.43 -1.64 -3.03
CA PRO A 174 -4.32 -2.36 -2.13
C PRO A 174 -5.60 -1.55 -1.87
N THR A 175 -6.74 -2.23 -1.80
CA THR A 175 -8.01 -1.57 -1.47
C THR A 175 -8.01 -1.09 -0.03
N VAL A 176 -8.28 0.18 0.20
CA VAL A 176 -8.51 0.79 1.53
C VAL A 176 -9.94 1.27 1.57
N ARG A 177 -10.74 0.73 2.48
CA ARG A 177 -12.18 1.05 2.54
C ARG A 177 -12.49 2.30 3.33
N GLY A 178 -11.68 2.60 4.33
CA GLY A 178 -11.87 3.75 5.21
C GLY A 178 -11.21 5.02 4.69
N GLN A 179 -11.84 6.15 4.96
CA GLN A 179 -11.27 7.48 4.73
C GLN A 179 -10.74 8.12 6.02
N ASP A 180 -10.44 7.27 7.03
CA ASP A 180 -9.96 7.75 8.33
C ASP A 180 -8.60 8.46 8.20
N PRO A 181 -8.52 9.75 8.55
CA PRO A 181 -7.27 10.51 8.55
C PRO A 181 -6.17 9.85 9.41
N GLY A 182 -6.57 9.16 10.49
CA GLY A 182 -5.65 8.43 11.35
C GLY A 182 -4.95 7.26 10.64
N PHE A 183 -5.53 6.68 9.60
CA PHE A 183 -4.90 5.69 8.74
C PHE A 183 -4.05 6.35 7.67
N TRP A 184 -4.62 7.28 6.89
CA TRP A 184 -3.97 7.86 5.72
C TRP A 184 -2.69 8.66 6.05
N ARG A 185 -2.63 9.31 7.19
CA ARG A 185 -1.40 9.99 7.66
C ARG A 185 -0.21 9.03 7.90
N ARG A 186 -0.48 7.71 7.97
CA ARG A 186 0.54 6.67 8.16
C ARG A 186 1.10 6.14 6.85
N VAL A 187 0.42 6.37 5.74
CA VAL A 187 0.80 5.83 4.45
C VAL A 187 1.88 6.69 3.81
N LEU A 188 3.02 6.07 3.50
CA LEU A 188 4.08 6.66 2.69
C LEU A 188 4.06 5.96 1.33
N TYR A 189 3.32 6.51 0.38
CA TYR A 189 3.24 5.95 -0.96
C TYR A 189 4.47 6.33 -1.77
N CYS A 190 5.28 5.32 -2.10
CA CYS A 190 6.53 5.46 -2.84
C CYS A 190 6.35 4.84 -4.24
N PRO A 191 6.19 5.64 -5.29
CA PRO A 191 6.03 5.15 -6.65
C PRO A 191 7.38 4.63 -7.20
N PHE A 192 7.32 3.47 -7.86
CA PHE A 192 8.39 2.86 -8.66
C PHE A 192 7.91 2.81 -10.11
N ASP A 193 7.93 3.95 -10.77
CA ASP A 193 7.29 4.15 -12.09
C ASP A 193 8.19 3.81 -13.26
N VAL A 194 9.45 3.45 -13.01
CA VAL A 194 10.39 3.02 -14.03
C VAL A 194 10.00 1.65 -14.55
N PHE A 195 10.12 1.45 -15.85
CA PHE A 195 10.11 0.14 -16.46
C PHE A 195 11.51 -0.18 -17.01
N ILE A 196 12.13 -1.24 -16.52
CA ILE A 196 13.43 -1.72 -16.97
C ILE A 196 13.19 -2.74 -18.09
N PRO A 197 13.63 -2.45 -19.35
CA PRO A 197 13.46 -3.36 -20.47
C PRO A 197 14.14 -4.71 -20.25
N PRO A 198 13.66 -5.80 -20.86
CA PRO A 198 14.19 -7.14 -20.63
C PRO A 198 15.69 -7.28 -20.92
N ASP A 199 16.20 -6.56 -21.92
CA ASP A 199 17.61 -6.53 -22.35
C ASP A 199 18.53 -5.76 -21.37
N GLU A 200 17.97 -4.88 -20.54
CA GLU A 200 18.70 -4.15 -19.49
C GLU A 200 18.63 -4.86 -18.13
N ARG A 201 17.86 -5.96 -18.01
CA ARG A 201 17.69 -6.68 -16.74
C ARG A 201 18.88 -7.59 -16.47
N ASP A 202 19.51 -7.38 -15.31
CA ASP A 202 20.57 -8.24 -14.84
C ASP A 202 20.00 -9.24 -13.80
N PRO A 203 19.88 -10.55 -14.12
CA PRO A 203 19.36 -11.54 -13.19
C PRO A 203 20.27 -11.75 -11.96
N GLN A 204 21.53 -11.34 -12.03
CA GLN A 204 22.50 -11.43 -10.95
C GLN A 204 22.65 -10.11 -10.17
N LEU A 205 21.80 -9.12 -10.45
CA LEU A 205 21.94 -7.78 -9.87
C LEU A 205 21.95 -7.82 -8.33
N VAL A 206 21.07 -8.58 -7.70
CA VAL A 206 21.03 -8.70 -6.22
C VAL A 206 22.37 -9.21 -5.68
N ASP A 207 22.96 -10.23 -6.29
CA ASP A 207 24.26 -10.79 -5.82
C ASP A 207 25.40 -9.78 -6.03
N LYS A 208 25.37 -9.03 -7.14
CA LYS A 208 26.33 -7.95 -7.39
C LYS A 208 26.17 -6.79 -6.39
N LEU A 209 24.95 -6.45 -5.99
CA LEU A 209 24.70 -5.41 -4.98
C LEU A 209 25.15 -5.88 -3.60
N VAL A 210 24.93 -7.14 -3.24
CA VAL A 210 25.33 -7.69 -1.95
C VAL A 210 26.86 -7.72 -1.77
N THR A 211 27.65 -7.69 -2.86
CA THR A 211 29.10 -7.50 -2.73
C THR A 211 29.49 -6.14 -2.13
N GLU A 212 28.56 -5.19 -2.09
CA GLU A 212 28.71 -3.87 -1.48
C GLU A 212 27.99 -3.77 -0.12
N ALA A 213 27.76 -4.89 0.59
CA ALA A 213 26.93 -4.95 1.80
C ALA A 213 27.39 -3.96 2.88
N GLU A 214 28.67 -3.81 3.11
CA GLU A 214 29.24 -2.85 4.08
C GLU A 214 28.91 -1.40 3.70
N GLY A 215 29.02 -1.03 2.43
CA GLY A 215 28.64 0.29 1.94
C GLY A 215 27.14 0.52 1.99
N ILE A 216 26.32 -0.52 1.73
CA ILE A 216 24.85 -0.45 1.88
C ILE A 216 24.48 -0.26 3.36
N MET A 217 25.19 -0.95 4.26
CA MET A 217 25.05 -0.74 5.71
C MET A 217 25.36 0.72 6.07
N ALA A 218 26.52 1.25 5.66
CA ALA A 218 26.90 2.63 5.91
C ALA A 218 25.89 3.63 5.32
N PHE A 219 25.39 3.36 4.12
CA PHE A 219 24.39 4.19 3.45
C PHE A 219 23.11 4.34 4.29
N PHE A 220 22.58 3.26 4.87
CA PHE A 220 21.35 3.32 5.66
C PHE A 220 21.58 3.75 7.11
N VAL A 221 22.75 3.47 7.70
CA VAL A 221 23.14 4.03 9.01
C VAL A 221 23.20 5.56 8.92
N GLU A 222 23.79 6.08 7.87
CA GLU A 222 23.79 7.53 7.62
C GLU A 222 22.36 8.06 7.40
N GLY A 223 21.47 7.29 6.74
CA GLY A 223 20.06 7.63 6.63
C GLY A 223 19.35 7.74 7.99
N ALA A 224 19.69 6.87 8.95
CA ALA A 224 19.20 6.95 10.33
C ALA A 224 19.68 8.24 11.02
N ARG A 225 20.97 8.58 10.88
CA ARG A 225 21.53 9.83 11.41
C ARG A 225 20.81 11.06 10.86
N GLN A 226 20.60 11.09 9.53
CA GLN A 226 19.85 12.16 8.85
C GLN A 226 18.41 12.29 9.37
N TRP A 227 17.76 11.17 9.69
CA TRP A 227 16.42 11.21 10.28
C TRP A 227 16.43 11.90 11.66
N TYR A 228 17.40 11.57 12.51
CA TYR A 228 17.55 12.24 13.81
C TYR A 228 17.82 13.74 13.67
N GLU A 229 18.69 14.13 12.74
CA GLU A 229 19.03 15.54 12.49
C GLU A 229 17.90 16.34 11.89
N ALA A 230 17.14 15.73 10.95
CA ALA A 230 16.01 16.37 10.30
C ALA A 230 14.76 16.45 11.20
N GLY A 231 14.75 15.75 12.34
CA GLY A 231 13.62 15.68 13.25
C GLY A 231 12.39 14.97 12.68
N GLY A 232 12.56 14.14 11.62
CA GLY A 232 11.47 13.40 10.99
C GLY A 232 11.80 12.91 9.59
N LEU A 233 10.86 12.12 9.02
CA LEU A 233 11.02 11.56 7.67
C LEU A 233 10.94 12.63 6.57
N ASN A 234 10.17 13.69 6.76
CA ASN A 234 9.99 14.79 5.80
C ASN A 234 9.76 14.30 4.36
N PRO A 235 8.58 13.67 4.07
CA PRO A 235 8.29 13.10 2.76
C PRO A 235 8.36 14.17 1.65
N PRO A 236 9.00 13.88 0.49
CA PRO A 236 9.02 14.78 -0.65
C PRO A 236 7.63 14.94 -1.28
N ALA A 237 7.47 15.92 -2.16
CA ALA A 237 6.20 16.21 -2.84
C ALA A 237 5.64 14.97 -3.53
N GLN A 238 6.47 14.22 -4.24
CA GLN A 238 6.08 12.99 -4.94
C GLN A 238 5.41 11.95 -4.02
N VAL A 239 5.89 11.79 -2.79
CA VAL A 239 5.29 10.87 -1.80
C VAL A 239 3.99 11.43 -1.24
N ARG A 240 3.94 12.74 -0.93
CA ARG A 240 2.72 13.38 -0.41
C ARG A 240 1.59 13.37 -1.43
N GLU A 241 1.89 13.78 -2.67
CA GLU A 241 0.93 13.80 -3.78
C GLU A 241 0.50 12.38 -4.16
N GLY A 242 1.44 11.43 -4.22
CA GLY A 242 1.14 10.03 -4.45
C GLY A 242 0.21 9.44 -3.39
N THR A 243 0.43 9.78 -2.11
CA THR A 243 -0.44 9.36 -1.00
C THR A 243 -1.83 9.99 -1.11
N ALA A 244 -1.92 11.30 -1.41
CA ALA A 244 -3.18 11.99 -1.60
C ALA A 244 -3.97 11.41 -2.79
N HIS A 245 -3.32 11.17 -3.90
CA HIS A 245 -3.93 10.53 -5.07
C HIS A 245 -4.39 9.10 -4.76
N TYR A 246 -3.60 8.32 -4.02
CA TYR A 246 -3.99 6.97 -3.60
C TYR A 246 -5.23 7.05 -2.69
N GLN A 247 -5.29 7.99 -1.76
CA GLN A 247 -6.46 8.22 -0.91
C GLN A 247 -7.72 8.54 -1.75
N GLN A 248 -7.61 9.48 -2.68
CA GLN A 248 -8.73 9.86 -3.55
C GLN A 248 -9.24 8.68 -4.39
N THR A 249 -8.33 7.92 -5.01
CA THR A 249 -8.70 6.77 -5.84
C THR A 249 -9.18 5.55 -5.06
N SER A 250 -8.93 5.51 -3.75
CA SER A 250 -9.46 4.47 -2.85
C SER A 250 -10.83 4.80 -2.29
N ASP A 251 -11.37 5.96 -2.60
CA ASP A 251 -12.68 6.39 -2.11
C ASP A 251 -13.82 5.82 -2.96
N GLU A 252 -14.07 4.52 -2.77
CA GLU A 252 -15.15 3.82 -3.48
C GLU A 252 -16.57 4.35 -3.17
N LEU A 253 -16.75 5.11 -2.09
CA LEU A 253 -18.03 5.71 -1.73
C LEU A 253 -18.14 7.19 -2.09
N GLY A 254 -17.04 7.82 -2.55
CA GLY A 254 -17.00 9.25 -2.81
C GLY A 254 -18.08 9.71 -3.80
N GLY A 255 -18.20 8.99 -4.91
CA GLY A 255 -19.22 9.27 -5.90
C GLY A 255 -20.65 8.92 -5.47
N PHE A 256 -20.82 7.98 -4.53
CA PHE A 256 -22.14 7.64 -3.99
C PHE A 256 -22.63 8.68 -2.97
N VAL A 257 -21.71 9.16 -2.14
CA VAL A 257 -21.98 10.22 -1.16
C VAL A 257 -21.96 11.56 -1.89
N GLY A 258 -22.98 12.35 -1.70
CA GLY A 258 -23.20 13.63 -2.40
C GLY A 258 -24.12 13.51 -3.60
N TRP A 259 -23.90 12.51 -4.48
CA TRP A 259 -24.74 12.30 -5.67
C TRP A 259 -25.98 11.46 -5.42
N VAL A 260 -25.92 10.45 -4.56
CA VAL A 260 -27.04 9.54 -4.29
C VAL A 260 -27.57 9.68 -2.89
N VAL A 261 -26.71 9.97 -1.90
CA VAL A 261 -27.10 10.18 -0.51
C VAL A 261 -26.41 11.42 0.06
N VAL A 262 -27.13 12.14 0.92
CA VAL A 262 -26.63 13.32 1.63
C VAL A 262 -26.94 13.22 3.12
N ALA A 263 -26.09 13.80 3.96
CA ALA A 263 -26.35 13.91 5.37
C ALA A 263 -27.46 14.94 5.63
N ASP A 264 -28.47 14.56 6.42
CA ASP A 264 -29.56 15.43 6.84
C ASP A 264 -30.00 15.03 8.25
N PRO A 265 -29.67 15.86 9.28
CA PRO A 265 -29.95 15.53 10.67
C PRO A 265 -31.42 15.24 10.99
N ALA A 266 -32.36 15.77 10.19
CA ALA A 266 -33.78 15.56 10.39
C ALA A 266 -34.33 14.30 9.71
N ALA A 267 -33.57 13.74 8.78
CA ALA A 267 -33.98 12.62 7.96
C ALA A 267 -33.66 11.26 8.58
N LYS A 268 -34.34 10.26 8.11
CA LYS A 268 -34.06 8.84 8.39
C LYS A 268 -34.47 8.02 7.19
N ILE A 269 -33.67 7.02 6.84
CA ILE A 269 -33.89 6.14 5.69
C ILE A 269 -33.65 4.69 6.06
N LEU A 270 -34.35 3.78 5.43
CA LEU A 270 -34.17 2.35 5.63
C LEU A 270 -32.85 1.90 4.97
N GLY A 271 -31.97 1.22 5.71
CA GLY A 271 -30.68 0.77 5.17
C GLY A 271 -30.77 -0.15 3.96
N ARG A 272 -31.90 -0.88 3.80
CA ARG A 272 -32.17 -1.68 2.59
C ARG A 272 -32.39 -0.79 1.36
N GLU A 273 -33.11 0.30 1.51
CA GLU A 273 -33.38 1.24 0.43
C GLU A 273 -32.08 1.92 -0.05
N VAL A 274 -31.24 2.34 0.92
CA VAL A 274 -29.90 2.88 0.61
C VAL A 274 -29.04 1.84 -0.12
N TYR A 275 -29.11 0.58 0.32
CA TYR A 275 -28.33 -0.50 -0.30
C TYR A 275 -28.79 -0.81 -1.74
N GLU A 276 -30.08 -0.78 -2.02
CA GLU A 276 -30.62 -0.97 -3.37
C GLU A 276 -30.08 0.13 -4.30
N ARG A 277 -30.12 1.40 -3.87
CA ARG A 277 -29.57 2.52 -4.63
C ARG A 277 -28.06 2.44 -4.82
N TYR A 278 -27.36 2.03 -3.77
CA TYR A 278 -25.90 1.82 -3.84
C TYR A 278 -25.54 0.74 -4.86
N ARG A 279 -26.24 -0.37 -4.84
CA ARG A 279 -25.97 -1.47 -5.77
C ARG A 279 -26.18 -1.05 -7.22
N ASP A 280 -27.24 -0.30 -7.50
CA ASP A 280 -27.54 0.19 -8.86
C ASP A 280 -26.46 1.19 -9.30
N TRP A 281 -26.07 2.11 -8.42
CA TRP A 281 -24.96 3.04 -8.67
C TRP A 281 -23.63 2.31 -8.89
N ALA A 282 -23.27 1.35 -8.04
CA ALA A 282 -22.01 0.60 -8.13
C ALA A 282 -21.94 -0.19 -9.46
N ILE A 283 -23.06 -0.76 -9.93
CA ILE A 283 -23.12 -1.43 -11.24
C ILE A 283 -22.87 -0.43 -12.38
N THR A 284 -23.47 0.75 -12.31
CA THR A 284 -23.30 1.80 -13.31
C THR A 284 -21.88 2.31 -13.38
N GLU A 285 -21.24 2.49 -12.22
CA GLU A 285 -19.83 2.93 -12.12
C GLU A 285 -18.81 1.80 -12.32
N GLY A 286 -19.26 0.56 -12.50
CA GLY A 286 -18.36 -0.60 -12.66
C GLY A 286 -17.58 -0.98 -11.39
N VAL A 287 -18.04 -0.57 -10.21
CA VAL A 287 -17.40 -0.83 -8.91
C VAL A 287 -18.02 -2.07 -8.27
N PRO A 288 -17.22 -3.02 -7.72
CA PRO A 288 -17.75 -4.16 -6.99
C PRO A 288 -18.57 -3.72 -5.77
N PRO A 289 -19.86 -4.09 -5.66
CA PRO A 289 -20.70 -3.60 -4.56
C PRO A 289 -20.28 -4.20 -3.22
N TRP A 290 -20.22 -3.39 -2.19
CA TRP A 290 -20.04 -3.82 -0.80
C TRP A 290 -21.28 -4.59 -0.32
N SER A 291 -21.11 -5.33 0.78
CA SER A 291 -22.28 -5.87 1.47
C SER A 291 -23.09 -4.76 2.14
N ALA A 292 -24.40 -4.97 2.32
CA ALA A 292 -25.28 -4.01 2.98
C ALA A 292 -24.78 -3.60 4.39
N ARG A 293 -24.13 -4.56 5.10
CA ARG A 293 -23.54 -4.26 6.41
C ARG A 293 -22.36 -3.31 6.28
N ALA A 294 -21.43 -3.59 5.37
CA ALA A 294 -20.23 -2.79 5.16
C ALA A 294 -20.58 -1.37 4.68
N LEU A 295 -21.57 -1.26 3.77
CA LEU A 295 -22.06 0.04 3.32
C LEU A 295 -22.62 0.88 4.49
N ASN A 296 -23.51 0.30 5.30
CA ASN A 296 -24.10 1.02 6.43
C ASN A 296 -23.05 1.45 7.47
N GLU A 297 -22.02 0.63 7.70
CA GLU A 297 -20.89 0.97 8.58
C GLU A 297 -20.05 2.10 7.96
N GLY A 298 -19.67 2.00 6.68
CA GLY A 298 -18.89 3.02 5.98
C GLY A 298 -19.60 4.38 5.87
N LEU A 299 -20.91 4.40 5.66
CA LEU A 299 -21.68 5.65 5.65
C LEU A 299 -21.71 6.33 7.03
N CYS A 300 -21.85 5.55 8.12
CA CYS A 300 -21.81 6.08 9.47
C CYS A 300 -20.42 6.61 9.88
N GLU A 301 -19.36 5.97 9.39
CA GLU A 301 -17.98 6.42 9.63
C GLU A 301 -17.65 7.70 8.85
N ARG A 302 -18.18 7.81 7.63
CA ARG A 302 -17.89 8.92 6.72
C ARG A 302 -18.70 10.17 6.99
N LEU A 303 -19.99 10.01 7.28
CA LEU A 303 -20.93 11.13 7.42
C LEU A 303 -21.19 11.44 8.90
N ALA A 304 -20.68 12.59 9.35
CA ALA A 304 -20.91 13.05 10.70
C ALA A 304 -22.41 13.19 10.99
N GLY A 305 -22.87 12.62 12.09
CA GLY A 305 -24.28 12.67 12.49
C GLY A 305 -25.15 11.54 11.91
N VAL A 306 -24.62 10.70 11.03
CA VAL A 306 -25.33 9.51 10.55
C VAL A 306 -25.15 8.36 11.54
N VAL A 307 -26.29 7.82 12.03
CA VAL A 307 -26.28 6.77 13.07
C VAL A 307 -27.10 5.58 12.65
N LYS A 308 -26.52 4.39 12.72
CA LYS A 308 -27.20 3.12 12.46
C LYS A 308 -28.05 2.71 13.66
N ARG A 309 -29.34 2.49 13.43
CA ARG A 309 -30.29 1.99 14.47
C ARG A 309 -31.03 0.74 13.98
N LYS A 310 -31.07 -0.29 14.82
CA LYS A 310 -31.88 -1.49 14.55
C LYS A 310 -33.30 -1.24 15.08
N ARG A 311 -34.30 -1.37 14.20
CA ARG A 311 -35.72 -1.25 14.53
C ARG A 311 -36.47 -2.53 14.09
N ARG A 312 -37.76 -2.64 14.42
CA ARG A 312 -38.58 -3.82 14.09
C ARG A 312 -38.61 -4.10 12.57
N GLU A 313 -38.58 -3.06 11.75
CA GLU A 313 -38.66 -3.11 10.28
C GLU A 313 -37.29 -3.31 9.61
N GLY A 314 -36.20 -3.31 10.37
CA GLY A 314 -34.84 -3.47 9.85
C GLY A 314 -33.82 -2.48 10.41
N VAL A 315 -32.73 -2.31 9.68
CA VAL A 315 -31.69 -1.32 9.99
C VAL A 315 -32.08 0.02 9.38
N TRP A 316 -32.07 1.06 10.21
CA TRP A 316 -32.31 2.45 9.82
C TRP A 316 -31.01 3.25 9.92
N LEU A 317 -30.85 4.22 9.04
CA LEU A 317 -29.79 5.22 9.06
C LEU A 317 -30.49 6.57 9.39
N ASP A 318 -30.36 7.00 10.65
CA ASP A 318 -30.83 8.30 11.10
C ASP A 318 -29.77 9.33 10.72
N GLY A 319 -30.16 10.49 10.21
CA GLY A 319 -29.23 11.53 9.74
C GLY A 319 -28.87 11.42 8.23
N LEU A 320 -29.58 10.61 7.47
CA LEU A 320 -29.30 10.36 6.05
C LEU A 320 -30.58 10.39 5.23
N ARG A 321 -30.51 10.95 4.01
CA ARG A 321 -31.56 10.84 2.98
C ARG A 321 -30.98 10.63 1.60
N LEU A 322 -31.82 10.31 0.62
CA LEU A 322 -31.45 10.35 -0.79
C LEU A 322 -31.23 11.79 -1.24
N ALA A 323 -30.26 12.00 -2.12
CA ALA A 323 -30.01 13.29 -2.75
C ALA A 323 -31.16 13.64 -3.70
N THR A 324 -31.56 14.91 -3.71
CA THR A 324 -32.51 15.50 -4.65
C THR A 324 -31.75 16.17 -5.79
N ASP A 325 -32.50 16.60 -6.82
CA ASP A 325 -31.89 17.32 -7.93
C ASP A 325 -31.29 18.68 -7.48
N ASP A 326 -31.86 19.30 -6.46
CA ASP A 326 -31.34 20.56 -5.88
C ASP A 326 -29.97 20.34 -5.20
N ASP A 327 -29.75 19.18 -4.58
CA ASP A 327 -28.45 18.85 -3.94
C ASP A 327 -27.36 18.71 -5.02
N ARG A 328 -27.69 18.18 -6.21
CA ARG A 328 -26.78 17.98 -7.33
C ARG A 328 -26.41 19.28 -8.05
N LEU A 329 -27.36 20.20 -8.17
CA LEU A 329 -27.17 21.52 -8.81
C LEU A 329 -26.37 22.51 -7.93
N GLY A 330 -26.30 22.26 -6.62
CA GLY A 330 -25.53 23.11 -5.67
C GLY A 330 -24.02 22.96 -5.81
N ASP A 331 -23.56 21.78 -6.21
CA ASP A 331 -22.13 21.45 -6.35
C ASP A 331 -21.49 22.04 -7.62
N GLU A 332 -22.27 22.30 -8.66
CA GLU A 332 -21.77 22.92 -9.90
C GLU A 332 -21.45 24.44 -9.77
N ARG A 333 -21.76 25.07 -8.64
CA ARG A 333 -21.51 26.51 -8.40
C ARG A 333 -20.27 26.82 -7.57
N GLY A 334 -19.54 25.82 -7.15
CA GLY A 334 -18.39 26.01 -6.26
C GLY A 334 -17.24 25.04 -6.50
N GLY A 335 -16.41 25.30 -7.50
CA GLY A 335 -15.09 24.69 -7.54
C GLY A 335 -14.80 23.84 -8.79
N ASP A 336 -13.63 24.03 -9.29
CA ASP A 336 -12.85 23.39 -10.35
C ASP A 336 -13.38 22.06 -10.93
N ASP A 337 -13.63 22.07 -12.23
CA ASP A 337 -13.99 20.91 -13.04
C ASP A 337 -13.04 19.73 -12.86
N PRO A 338 -13.54 18.50 -12.61
CA PRO A 338 -12.75 17.32 -12.86
C PRO A 338 -12.52 17.18 -14.36
N PRO A 339 -11.35 16.73 -14.84
CA PRO A 339 -11.05 16.66 -16.25
C PRO A 339 -12.08 15.79 -16.98
N SER A 340 -12.86 16.42 -17.84
CA SER A 340 -13.80 15.79 -18.76
C SER A 340 -13.06 14.84 -19.69
N GLN A 341 -13.18 13.55 -19.45
CA GLN A 341 -12.91 12.54 -20.48
C GLN A 341 -14.08 12.56 -21.47
N THR A 342 -13.91 13.31 -22.55
CA THR A 342 -14.79 13.22 -23.71
C THR A 342 -14.58 11.88 -24.39
N PHE A 343 -15.55 10.99 -24.24
CA PHE A 343 -15.68 9.83 -25.13
C PHE A 343 -16.26 10.32 -26.46
N PRO A 344 -15.69 9.93 -27.62
CA PRO A 344 -16.25 10.28 -28.91
C PRO A 344 -17.57 9.52 -29.09
N THR A 345 -18.66 10.28 -29.28
CA THR A 345 -19.94 9.77 -29.76
C THR A 345 -19.81 9.49 -31.24
N ASP A 346 -19.71 8.23 -31.63
CA ASP A 346 -19.96 7.80 -33.01
C ASP A 346 -21.42 7.92 -33.35
N SER A 347 -21.76 8.99 -34.05
CA SER A 347 -22.96 9.08 -34.84
C SER A 347 -22.55 9.39 -36.28
N ASP A 348 -22.29 8.35 -37.06
CA ASP A 348 -22.50 8.44 -38.51
C ASP A 348 -22.91 7.09 -39.08
N SER A 349 -24.21 7.02 -39.38
CA SER A 349 -24.86 5.95 -40.12
C SER A 349 -24.77 6.24 -41.59
N SER A 350 -24.09 5.43 -42.37
CA SER A 350 -24.44 5.24 -43.80
C SER A 350 -23.81 3.97 -44.40
N PRO A 351 -24.35 3.39 -45.50
CA PRO A 351 -24.70 1.97 -45.54
C PRO A 351 -23.77 1.11 -46.43
N LEU A 352 -23.78 -0.18 -46.07
CA LEU A 352 -23.57 -1.38 -46.89
C LEU A 352 -22.91 -1.23 -48.30
N ARG A 353 -21.69 -1.73 -48.41
CA ARG A 353 -21.23 -2.37 -49.66
C ARG A 353 -20.80 -3.82 -49.40
N LYS A 354 -21.57 -4.73 -50.01
CA LYS A 354 -21.23 -6.16 -50.18
C LYS A 354 -19.96 -6.27 -51.04
N VAL A 355 -18.96 -7.00 -50.55
CA VAL A 355 -17.98 -7.66 -51.43
C VAL A 355 -17.77 -9.10 -50.95
N SER A 356 -17.78 -9.97 -51.91
CA SER A 356 -17.87 -11.41 -51.88
C SER A 356 -16.67 -12.14 -51.30
N LYS A 357 -16.95 -13.35 -50.85
CA LYS A 357 -16.07 -14.46 -50.46
C LYS A 357 -14.92 -14.71 -51.42
N ALA A 358 -13.71 -14.91 -50.84
CA ALA A 358 -12.75 -15.90 -51.33
C ALA A 358 -12.03 -16.49 -50.14
N GLY A 359 -12.08 -17.82 -50.04
CA GLY A 359 -11.49 -18.55 -48.92
C GLY A 359 -9.99 -18.78 -49.10
N SER A 360 -9.31 -18.93 -48.00
CA SER A 360 -8.08 -19.70 -47.89
C SER A 360 -7.87 -20.11 -46.44
N THR A 361 -7.89 -21.41 -46.23
CA THR A 361 -7.60 -22.13 -45.00
C THR A 361 -6.10 -22.08 -44.71
N PRO A 362 -5.61 -21.83 -43.47
CA PRO A 362 -4.22 -22.06 -43.12
C PRO A 362 -3.96 -23.56 -42.78
N PRO A 363 -2.76 -24.08 -43.02
CA PRO A 363 -2.39 -25.48 -42.80
C PRO A 363 -2.14 -25.79 -41.33
N GLN A 364 -2.50 -27.01 -40.91
CA GLN A 364 -2.19 -27.60 -39.61
C GLN A 364 -0.71 -28.05 -39.56
N PRO A 365 -0.05 -27.98 -38.40
CA PRO A 365 1.25 -28.60 -38.20
C PRO A 365 1.12 -30.12 -37.90
N SER A 366 2.01 -30.91 -38.51
CA SER A 366 2.16 -32.33 -38.32
C SER A 366 2.79 -32.68 -36.94
N PRO A 367 2.52 -33.89 -36.41
CA PRO A 367 3.10 -34.33 -35.14
C PRO A 367 4.55 -34.83 -35.34
N PRO A 368 5.41 -34.79 -34.30
CA PRO A 368 6.74 -35.33 -34.37
C PRO A 368 6.72 -36.87 -34.23
N GLU A 369 7.44 -37.53 -35.14
CA GLU A 369 7.80 -38.95 -35.04
C GLU A 369 8.78 -39.15 -33.88
N GLY A 370 8.57 -40.24 -33.14
CA GLY A 370 9.51 -40.71 -32.17
C GLY A 370 10.68 -41.45 -32.85
N ASP A 371 11.79 -41.50 -32.10
CA ASP A 371 12.63 -42.72 -32.06
C ASP A 371 13.67 -42.64 -30.93
N LEU A 372 13.67 -43.76 -30.16
CA LEU A 372 14.71 -44.39 -29.34
C LEU A 372 15.19 -43.65 -28.08
#